data_a38bce0b7f1f34792054caf6316c4229
#
_entry.id   a38bce0b7f1f34792054caf6316c4229
#
_cell.length_a   1.000
_cell.length_b   1.000
_cell.length_c   1.000
_cell.angle_alpha   90.00
_cell.angle_beta   90.00
_cell.angle_gamma   90.00
#
_symmetry.space_group_name_H-M   'P 1'
#
loop_
_entity.id
_entity.type
_entity.pdbx_description
1 polymer ?
#
loop_
_entity_poly.entity_id
_entity_poly.type
_entity_poly.pdbx_seq_one_letter_code
_entity_poly.pdbx_strand_id
1 'polypeptide(L)'
;EEQVDLIYKRKPRAPYRMAEFADGSAEKVWCTFDEQQVDLDVTTPTTRKFIKNNLTFLSEQGASIIRLDAFAYANKKIGTNCFFVEPEIWETLKECTDVLEAHNVSVLPEIHEHYTIQLKIAEHDYYVYDFALPMLVLHTLFSGRVDRLVHWMEICPRKQFTTLDTHDGIGVVDVKDLMSDEEIEAAREALYAQGANVKKKYSSAEYNNLDIYQINCTY
;
A
#
# COMPACT_ATOMS: atom_id res chain seq x y z
N GLU A 1 -19.63 5.03 -15.97
CA GLU A 1 -18.34 5.66 -16.36
C GLU A 1 -17.88 6.62 -15.27
N GLU A 2 -18.66 7.60 -14.82
CA GLU A 2 -18.26 8.57 -13.78
C GLU A 2 -17.75 7.94 -12.47
N GLN A 3 -18.26 6.77 -12.07
CA GLN A 3 -17.84 6.07 -10.85
C GLN A 3 -16.48 5.37 -11.00
N VAL A 4 -16.08 5.02 -12.22
CA VAL A 4 -14.77 4.40 -12.50
C VAL A 4 -13.65 5.43 -12.42
N ASP A 5 -13.95 6.69 -12.67
CA ASP A 5 -12.98 7.79 -12.62
C ASP A 5 -12.58 8.17 -11.19
N LEU A 6 -13.41 7.83 -10.20
CA LEU A 6 -13.08 8.01 -8.77
C LEU A 6 -12.07 6.98 -8.27
N ILE A 7 -11.97 5.82 -8.94
CA ILE A 7 -11.18 4.70 -8.45
C ILE A 7 -9.68 5.00 -8.53
N TYR A 8 -8.99 4.72 -7.45
CA TYR A 8 -7.54 4.81 -7.36
C TYR A 8 -6.88 3.74 -8.24
N LYS A 9 -6.33 4.15 -9.37
CA LYS A 9 -5.80 3.25 -10.40
C LYS A 9 -4.28 3.11 -10.28
N ARG A 10 -3.81 1.88 -10.30
CA ARG A 10 -2.37 1.56 -10.32
C ARG A 10 -1.77 1.54 -11.73
N LYS A 11 -2.63 1.55 -12.75
CA LYS A 11 -2.26 1.54 -14.18
C LYS A 11 -3.18 2.46 -14.97
N PRO A 12 -2.76 2.97 -16.13
CA PRO A 12 -3.55 3.88 -16.98
C PRO A 12 -4.65 3.13 -17.76
N ARG A 13 -5.47 2.35 -17.06
CA ARG A 13 -6.58 1.57 -17.61
C ARG A 13 -7.67 1.37 -16.56
N ALA A 14 -8.82 0.86 -17.02
CA ALA A 14 -9.89 0.49 -16.10
C ALA A 14 -9.43 -0.62 -15.13
N PRO A 15 -9.93 -0.62 -13.88
CA PRO A 15 -9.57 -1.62 -12.87
C PRO A 15 -10.31 -2.95 -13.06
N TYR A 16 -10.68 -3.28 -14.27
CA TYR A 16 -11.36 -4.53 -14.61
C TYR A 16 -10.97 -5.01 -16.02
N ARG A 17 -11.16 -6.29 -16.27
CA ARG A 17 -11.12 -6.91 -17.60
C ARG A 17 -12.36 -7.75 -17.84
N MET A 18 -12.63 -8.07 -19.10
CA MET A 18 -13.61 -9.11 -19.45
C MET A 18 -12.97 -10.49 -19.25
N ALA A 19 -13.66 -11.35 -18.52
CA ALA A 19 -13.32 -12.76 -18.37
C ALA A 19 -14.38 -13.59 -19.09
N GLU A 20 -13.94 -14.51 -19.96
CA GLU A 20 -14.81 -15.48 -20.62
C GLU A 20 -14.83 -16.78 -19.79
N PHE A 21 -16.01 -17.32 -19.59
CA PHE A 21 -16.24 -18.55 -18.83
C PHE A 21 -16.49 -19.74 -19.78
N ALA A 22 -16.34 -20.94 -19.25
CA ALA A 22 -16.47 -22.17 -20.02
C ALA A 22 -17.89 -22.39 -20.61
N ASP A 23 -18.90 -21.75 -20.07
CA ASP A 23 -20.29 -21.75 -20.58
C ASP A 23 -20.52 -20.75 -21.72
N GLY A 24 -19.49 -19.98 -22.12
CA GLY A 24 -19.56 -18.95 -23.16
C GLY A 24 -20.05 -17.58 -22.63
N SER A 25 -20.34 -17.44 -21.36
CA SER A 25 -20.65 -16.13 -20.79
C SER A 25 -19.38 -15.29 -20.61
N ALA A 26 -19.53 -13.97 -20.55
CA ALA A 26 -18.43 -13.04 -20.31
C ALA A 26 -18.83 -12.00 -19.26
N GLU A 27 -18.00 -11.82 -18.27
CA GLU A 27 -18.24 -10.90 -17.14
C GLU A 27 -17.03 -9.99 -16.90
N LYS A 28 -17.30 -8.81 -16.31
CA LYS A 28 -16.24 -7.92 -15.84
C LYS A 28 -15.71 -8.42 -14.51
N VAL A 29 -14.42 -8.72 -14.44
CA VAL A 29 -13.72 -9.09 -13.21
C VAL A 29 -12.76 -7.99 -12.81
N TRP A 30 -12.68 -7.71 -11.51
CA TRP A 30 -11.83 -6.65 -10.98
C TRP A 30 -10.35 -7.06 -11.01
N CYS A 31 -9.50 -6.15 -11.42
CA CYS A 31 -8.04 -6.33 -11.54
C CYS A 31 -7.35 -5.02 -11.19
N THR A 32 -6.98 -4.84 -9.93
CA THR A 32 -6.34 -3.61 -9.45
C THR A 32 -4.94 -3.43 -10.07
N PHE A 33 -4.14 -4.47 -10.11
CA PHE A 33 -2.73 -4.39 -10.51
C PHE A 33 -2.47 -4.89 -11.93
N ASP A 34 -2.83 -6.12 -12.26
CA ASP A 34 -2.61 -6.70 -13.58
C ASP A 34 -3.82 -7.48 -14.08
N GLU A 35 -3.94 -7.64 -15.41
CA GLU A 35 -5.07 -8.36 -16.01
C GLU A 35 -5.14 -9.83 -15.61
N GLN A 36 -4.01 -10.40 -15.22
CA GLN A 36 -3.93 -11.78 -14.74
C GLN A 36 -4.12 -11.90 -13.23
N GLN A 37 -4.13 -10.78 -12.52
CA GLN A 37 -4.33 -10.70 -11.07
C GLN A 37 -5.76 -10.27 -10.77
N VAL A 38 -6.68 -11.23 -10.73
CA VAL A 38 -8.08 -10.98 -10.37
C VAL A 38 -8.18 -10.77 -8.87
N ASP A 39 -8.78 -9.64 -8.47
CA ASP A 39 -9.00 -9.33 -7.07
C ASP A 39 -10.09 -10.24 -6.48
N LEU A 40 -9.91 -10.64 -5.24
CA LEU A 40 -10.90 -11.40 -4.49
C LEU A 40 -11.97 -10.46 -3.91
N ASP A 41 -13.22 -10.87 -3.95
CA ASP A 41 -14.31 -10.19 -3.25
C ASP A 41 -14.34 -10.62 -1.78
N VAL A 42 -13.72 -9.84 -0.91
CA VAL A 42 -13.63 -10.09 0.54
C VAL A 42 -14.97 -10.00 1.26
N THR A 43 -16.05 -9.57 0.59
CA THR A 43 -17.38 -9.51 1.19
C THR A 43 -18.07 -10.87 1.18
N THR A 44 -17.64 -11.79 0.31
CA THR A 44 -18.27 -13.10 0.15
C THR A 44 -17.82 -14.10 1.21
N PRO A 45 -18.72 -14.96 1.75
CA PRO A 45 -18.36 -15.99 2.71
C PRO A 45 -17.32 -17.00 2.17
N THR A 46 -17.34 -17.26 0.87
CA THR A 46 -16.39 -18.17 0.19
C THR A 46 -14.98 -17.60 0.25
N THR A 47 -14.80 -16.32 -0.10
CA THR A 47 -13.50 -15.65 -0.03
C THR A 47 -13.00 -15.53 1.41
N ARG A 48 -13.87 -15.17 2.36
CA ARG A 48 -13.49 -15.11 3.78
C ARG A 48 -13.01 -16.46 4.30
N LYS A 49 -13.71 -17.55 3.95
CA LYS A 49 -13.28 -18.91 4.28
C LYS A 49 -11.94 -19.26 3.64
N PHE A 50 -11.72 -18.89 2.37
CA PHE A 50 -10.46 -19.10 1.68
C PHE A 50 -9.30 -18.36 2.37
N ILE A 51 -9.47 -17.07 2.68
CA ILE A 51 -8.48 -16.28 3.42
C ILE A 51 -8.17 -16.91 4.77
N LYS A 52 -9.20 -17.23 5.57
CA LYS A 52 -9.04 -17.87 6.87
C LYS A 52 -8.23 -19.17 6.77
N ASN A 53 -8.55 -20.03 5.81
CA ASN A 53 -7.85 -21.30 5.65
C ASN A 53 -6.35 -21.09 5.30
N ASN A 54 -6.04 -20.10 4.44
CA ASN A 54 -4.66 -19.77 4.08
C ASN A 54 -3.89 -19.18 5.27
N LEU A 55 -4.49 -18.28 6.03
CA LEU A 55 -3.87 -17.70 7.23
C LEU A 55 -3.60 -18.77 8.28
N THR A 56 -4.57 -19.67 8.52
CA THR A 56 -4.41 -20.81 9.42
C THR A 56 -3.26 -21.71 8.95
N PHE A 57 -3.26 -22.09 7.67
CA PHE A 57 -2.20 -22.93 7.10
C PHE A 57 -0.80 -22.31 7.29
N LEU A 58 -0.64 -21.04 6.95
CA LEU A 58 0.64 -20.35 7.11
C LEU A 58 1.08 -20.27 8.58
N SER A 59 0.14 -20.05 9.49
CA SER A 59 0.40 -20.04 10.93
C SER A 59 0.88 -21.41 11.42
N GLU A 60 0.26 -22.50 10.96
CA GLU A 60 0.64 -23.87 11.27
C GLU A 60 2.03 -24.26 10.71
N GLN A 61 2.49 -23.58 9.65
CA GLN A 61 3.86 -23.75 9.14
C GLN A 61 4.92 -23.01 9.97
N GLY A 62 4.53 -22.34 11.05
CA GLY A 62 5.45 -21.69 11.98
C GLY A 62 5.75 -20.22 11.66
N ALA A 63 4.93 -19.55 10.87
CA ALA A 63 5.03 -18.11 10.67
C ALA A 63 4.85 -17.37 12.01
N SER A 64 5.69 -16.42 12.31
CA SER A 64 5.56 -15.52 13.47
C SER A 64 4.85 -14.21 13.11
N ILE A 65 4.96 -13.81 11.84
CA ILE A 65 4.32 -12.61 11.29
C ILE A 65 3.81 -12.97 9.90
N ILE A 66 2.60 -12.57 9.57
CA ILE A 66 2.06 -12.67 8.21
C ILE A 66 1.80 -11.26 7.66
N ARG A 67 2.44 -10.95 6.53
CA ARG A 67 2.25 -9.73 5.77
C ARG A 67 1.02 -9.86 4.88
N LEU A 68 0.11 -8.90 4.99
CA LEU A 68 -1.04 -8.78 4.10
C LEU A 68 -0.68 -7.77 2.99
N ASP A 69 -0.36 -8.29 1.81
CA ASP A 69 0.09 -7.53 0.65
C ASP A 69 -1.03 -6.62 0.11
N ALA A 70 -0.66 -5.38 -0.28
CA ALA A 70 -1.55 -4.39 -0.89
C ALA A 70 -2.91 -4.25 -0.17
N PHE A 71 -2.91 -4.32 1.14
CA PHE A 71 -4.10 -4.50 1.97
C PHE A 71 -5.14 -3.38 1.79
N ALA A 72 -4.70 -2.13 1.53
CA ALA A 72 -5.60 -1.00 1.31
C ALA A 72 -6.58 -1.19 0.14
N TYR A 73 -6.28 -2.10 -0.78
CA TYR A 73 -7.13 -2.42 -1.93
C TYR A 73 -8.11 -3.57 -1.67
N ALA A 74 -8.14 -4.17 -0.47
CA ALA A 74 -8.97 -5.34 -0.20
C ALA A 74 -10.47 -5.06 -0.38
N ASN A 75 -10.96 -3.97 0.18
CA ASN A 75 -12.37 -3.61 0.14
C ASN A 75 -12.71 -2.71 -1.05
N LYS A 76 -13.78 -3.06 -1.77
CA LYS A 76 -14.30 -2.28 -2.89
C LYS A 76 -15.68 -1.73 -2.53
N LYS A 77 -15.90 -0.44 -2.79
CA LYS A 77 -17.18 0.22 -2.52
C LYS A 77 -17.48 1.23 -3.61
N ILE A 78 -18.58 1.01 -4.32
CA ILE A 78 -19.02 1.93 -5.39
C ILE A 78 -19.24 3.33 -4.81
N GLY A 79 -18.77 4.35 -5.51
CA GLY A 79 -18.83 5.75 -5.08
C GLY A 79 -17.66 6.18 -4.19
N THR A 80 -16.67 5.32 -3.98
CA THR A 80 -15.40 5.64 -3.33
C THR A 80 -14.23 5.45 -4.29
N ASN A 81 -13.02 5.82 -3.86
CA ASN A 81 -11.79 5.53 -4.61
C ASN A 81 -11.33 4.06 -4.52
N CYS A 82 -12.05 3.20 -3.78
CA CYS A 82 -11.72 1.79 -3.55
C CYS A 82 -10.31 1.56 -2.96
N PHE A 83 -9.83 2.53 -2.18
CA PHE A 83 -8.57 2.47 -1.45
C PHE A 83 -8.82 2.84 0.01
N PHE A 84 -8.37 2.01 0.94
CA PHE A 84 -8.56 2.18 2.39
C PHE A 84 -10.00 2.51 2.77
N VAL A 85 -10.95 1.73 2.28
CA VAL A 85 -12.39 1.98 2.42
C VAL A 85 -12.85 1.73 3.86
N GLU A 86 -13.20 2.78 4.56
CA GLU A 86 -13.68 2.72 5.95
C GLU A 86 -15.22 2.72 6.02
N PRO A 87 -15.82 2.02 7.00
CA PRO A 87 -15.18 1.25 8.07
C PRO A 87 -14.76 -0.17 7.66
N GLU A 88 -15.10 -0.63 6.48
CA GLU A 88 -15.02 -2.01 6.01
C GLU A 88 -13.58 -2.57 6.06
N ILE A 89 -12.56 -1.72 5.83
CA ILE A 89 -11.15 -2.15 5.89
C ILE A 89 -10.75 -2.63 7.29
N TRP A 90 -11.28 -1.99 8.34
CA TRP A 90 -11.01 -2.36 9.73
C TRP A 90 -11.66 -3.68 10.11
N GLU A 91 -12.87 -3.94 9.60
CA GLU A 91 -13.55 -5.21 9.80
C GLU A 91 -12.76 -6.36 9.14
N THR A 92 -12.32 -6.16 7.90
CA THR A 92 -11.50 -7.14 7.17
C THR A 92 -10.16 -7.38 7.86
N LEU A 93 -9.49 -6.33 8.34
CA LEU A 93 -8.23 -6.45 9.07
C LEU A 93 -8.42 -7.21 10.39
N LYS A 94 -9.50 -6.90 11.13
CA LYS A 94 -9.82 -7.57 12.36
C LYS A 94 -10.11 -9.07 12.14
N GLU A 95 -10.86 -9.43 11.12
CA GLU A 95 -11.11 -10.86 10.80
C GLU A 95 -9.81 -11.63 10.54
N CYS A 96 -8.86 -11.02 9.80
CA CYS A 96 -7.54 -11.61 9.59
C CYS A 96 -6.76 -11.73 10.91
N THR A 97 -6.77 -10.66 11.72
CA THR A 97 -6.07 -10.60 13.00
C THR A 97 -6.59 -11.65 13.96
N ASP A 98 -7.92 -11.81 14.09
CA ASP A 98 -8.53 -12.82 15.00
C ASP A 98 -8.08 -14.25 14.65
N VAL A 99 -7.90 -14.55 13.36
CA VAL A 99 -7.36 -15.85 12.93
C VAL A 99 -5.89 -16.02 13.33
N LEU A 100 -5.08 -14.99 13.13
CA LEU A 100 -3.64 -15.04 13.39
C LEU A 100 -3.32 -15.05 14.88
N GLU A 101 -4.01 -14.25 15.69
CA GLU A 101 -3.84 -14.20 17.14
C GLU A 101 -4.16 -15.53 17.81
N ALA A 102 -5.16 -16.29 17.29
CA ALA A 102 -5.45 -17.64 17.77
C ALA A 102 -4.27 -18.61 17.62
N HIS A 103 -3.29 -18.28 16.76
CA HIS A 103 -2.05 -19.02 16.54
C HIS A 103 -0.80 -18.32 17.08
N ASN A 104 -0.94 -17.22 17.84
CA ASN A 104 0.17 -16.36 18.31
C ASN A 104 0.99 -15.78 17.15
N VAL A 105 0.37 -15.43 16.03
CA VAL A 105 0.99 -14.83 14.85
C VAL A 105 0.57 -13.37 14.77
N SER A 106 1.52 -12.49 14.49
CA SER A 106 1.26 -11.06 14.28
C SER A 106 0.87 -10.77 12.83
N VAL A 107 0.01 -9.77 12.64
CA VAL A 107 -0.36 -9.25 11.32
C VAL A 107 0.45 -8.01 10.97
N LEU A 108 0.82 -7.89 9.70
CA LEU A 108 1.50 -6.72 9.15
C LEU A 108 0.83 -6.32 7.84
N PRO A 109 -0.14 -5.39 7.85
CA PRO A 109 -0.74 -4.88 6.63
C PRO A 109 0.27 -4.00 5.88
N GLU A 110 0.42 -4.24 4.59
CA GLU A 110 1.26 -3.40 3.73
C GLU A 110 0.39 -2.37 3.03
N ILE A 111 0.69 -1.08 3.29
CA ILE A 111 -0.03 0.06 2.72
C ILE A 111 0.96 1.17 2.42
N HIS A 112 1.13 1.46 1.13
CA HIS A 112 1.87 2.62 0.63
C HIS A 112 0.91 3.77 0.38
N GLU A 113 0.92 4.78 1.24
CA GLU A 113 0.14 6.02 1.09
C GLU A 113 0.75 7.10 2.01
N HIS A 114 0.16 8.28 2.01
CA HIS A 114 0.51 9.37 2.90
C HIS A 114 0.76 8.88 4.35
N TYR A 115 1.83 9.34 4.98
CA TYR A 115 2.28 8.86 6.30
C TYR A 115 1.20 8.84 7.38
N THR A 116 0.18 9.71 7.27
CA THR A 116 -0.93 9.74 8.23
C THR A 116 -1.75 8.46 8.25
N ILE A 117 -1.79 7.69 7.16
CA ILE A 117 -2.43 6.37 7.13
C ILE A 117 -1.61 5.39 7.98
N GLN A 118 -0.29 5.44 7.90
CA GLN A 118 0.61 4.64 8.75
C GLN A 118 0.38 4.95 10.23
N LEU A 119 0.31 6.25 10.60
CA LEU A 119 0.02 6.67 11.98
C LEU A 119 -1.33 6.11 12.44
N LYS A 120 -2.36 6.25 11.61
CA LYS A 120 -3.72 5.78 11.91
C LYS A 120 -3.78 4.27 12.16
N ILE A 121 -3.08 3.46 11.36
CA ILE A 121 -3.01 2.01 11.55
C ILE A 121 -2.30 1.66 12.86
N ALA A 122 -1.20 2.35 13.14
CA ALA A 122 -0.44 2.15 14.37
C ALA A 122 -1.22 2.55 15.64
N GLU A 123 -2.08 3.58 15.58
CA GLU A 123 -2.99 3.96 16.66
C GLU A 123 -3.99 2.86 17.02
N HIS A 124 -4.30 1.95 16.09
CA HIS A 124 -5.12 0.76 16.33
C HIS A 124 -4.29 -0.46 16.79
N ASP A 125 -3.06 -0.22 17.22
CA ASP A 125 -2.12 -1.23 17.74
C ASP A 125 -1.65 -2.29 16.71
N TYR A 126 -1.67 -1.97 15.42
CA TYR A 126 -1.10 -2.82 14.39
C TYR A 126 0.37 -2.49 14.12
N TYR A 127 1.14 -3.49 13.69
CA TYR A 127 2.43 -3.25 13.07
C TYR A 127 2.26 -2.52 11.74
N VAL A 128 3.20 -1.63 11.43
CA VAL A 128 3.26 -0.92 10.15
C VAL A 128 4.66 -0.98 9.56
N TYR A 129 4.80 -0.69 8.28
CA TYR A 129 6.09 -0.37 7.67
C TYR A 129 6.40 1.11 7.85
N ASP A 130 7.68 1.43 8.03
CA ASP A 130 8.18 2.78 7.92
C ASP A 130 8.60 3.09 6.48
N PHE A 131 7.64 3.45 5.65
CA PHE A 131 7.89 3.81 4.26
C PHE A 131 8.31 5.27 4.05
N ALA A 132 8.23 6.11 5.08
CA ALA A 132 8.72 7.48 5.03
C ALA A 132 10.24 7.57 5.25
N LEU A 133 10.79 6.70 6.10
CA LEU A 133 12.20 6.72 6.49
C LEU A 133 13.18 6.73 5.30
N PRO A 134 13.02 5.89 4.24
CA PRO A 134 13.97 5.84 3.15
C PRO A 134 14.22 7.18 2.48
N MET A 135 13.16 7.88 2.10
CA MET A 135 13.27 9.18 1.44
C MET A 135 13.82 10.27 2.36
N LEU A 136 13.46 10.24 3.65
CA LEU A 136 13.98 11.18 4.65
C LEU A 136 15.47 10.99 4.90
N VAL A 137 15.96 9.76 4.91
CA VAL A 137 17.39 9.46 5.02
C VAL A 137 18.13 9.95 3.77
N LEU A 138 17.62 9.67 2.57
CA LEU A 138 18.21 10.16 1.32
C LEU A 138 18.24 11.68 1.26
N HIS A 139 17.14 12.35 1.61
CA HIS A 139 17.11 13.81 1.71
C HIS A 139 18.19 14.33 2.65
N THR A 140 18.34 13.72 3.83
CA THR A 140 19.38 14.09 4.80
C THR A 140 20.78 13.94 4.22
N LEU A 141 21.05 12.83 3.52
CA LEU A 141 22.37 12.57 2.90
C LEU A 141 22.69 13.55 1.77
N PHE A 142 21.71 13.87 0.93
CA PHE A 142 21.93 14.77 -0.22
C PHE A 142 21.98 16.24 0.16
N SER A 143 21.14 16.66 1.11
CA SER A 143 21.02 18.08 1.51
C SER A 143 21.93 18.48 2.66
N GLY A 144 22.39 17.52 3.48
CA GLY A 144 23.06 17.75 4.76
C GLY A 144 22.12 18.25 5.87
N ARG A 145 20.80 18.25 5.67
CA ARG A 145 19.80 18.73 6.61
C ARG A 145 19.12 17.57 7.31
N VAL A 146 19.02 17.63 8.63
CA VAL A 146 18.47 16.56 9.48
C VAL A 146 17.06 16.86 10.01
N ASP A 147 16.57 18.08 9.83
CA ASP A 147 15.34 18.56 10.44
C ASP A 147 14.11 17.72 10.12
N ARG A 148 13.97 17.27 8.87
CA ARG A 148 12.85 16.42 8.44
C ARG A 148 12.90 15.03 9.07
N LEU A 149 14.08 14.44 9.08
CA LEU A 149 14.30 13.13 9.69
C LEU A 149 14.06 13.17 11.21
N VAL A 150 14.58 14.20 11.90
CA VAL A 150 14.35 14.39 13.34
C VAL A 150 12.86 14.54 13.64
N HIS A 151 12.16 15.38 12.90
CA HIS A 151 10.70 15.52 13.05
C HIS A 151 9.98 14.18 12.89
N TRP A 152 10.32 13.40 11.87
CA TRP A 152 9.74 12.07 11.70
C TRP A 152 10.02 11.15 12.88
N MET A 153 11.24 11.11 13.38
CA MET A 153 11.62 10.30 14.54
C MET A 153 10.85 10.66 15.82
N GLU A 154 10.37 11.90 15.93
CA GLU A 154 9.54 12.34 17.05
C GLU A 154 8.11 11.82 16.96
N ILE A 155 7.53 11.76 15.76
CA ILE A 155 6.12 11.42 15.52
C ILE A 155 5.88 10.00 15.04
N CYS A 156 6.88 9.31 14.51
CA CYS A 156 6.72 7.98 13.92
C CYS A 156 6.25 6.93 14.96
N PRO A 157 5.48 5.93 14.53
CA PRO A 157 5.08 4.83 15.38
C PRO A 157 6.30 4.08 15.95
N ARG A 158 6.15 3.50 17.14
CA ARG A 158 7.19 2.63 17.72
C ARG A 158 7.01 1.16 17.35
N LYS A 159 5.77 0.75 17.04
CA LYS A 159 5.42 -0.60 16.58
C LYS A 159 5.50 -0.65 15.05
N GLN A 160 6.71 -0.60 14.50
CA GLN A 160 6.94 -0.54 13.06
C GLN A 160 8.18 -1.31 12.64
N PHE A 161 8.21 -1.70 11.37
CA PHE A 161 9.38 -2.25 10.69
C PHE A 161 10.05 -1.16 9.87
N THR A 162 11.25 -0.80 10.25
CA THR A 162 12.08 0.14 9.49
C THR A 162 12.74 -0.58 8.32
N THR A 163 12.77 0.07 7.17
CA THR A 163 13.45 -0.39 5.97
C THR A 163 14.06 0.80 5.26
N LEU A 164 15.13 0.59 4.50
CA LEU A 164 15.70 1.63 3.63
C LEU A 164 15.27 1.44 2.18
N ASP A 165 14.88 0.23 1.81
CA ASP A 165 14.41 -0.11 0.47
C ASP A 165 13.53 -1.35 0.53
N THR A 166 12.68 -1.55 -0.47
CA THR A 166 11.91 -2.76 -0.68
C THR A 166 11.98 -3.18 -2.15
N HIS A 167 11.49 -4.38 -2.47
CA HIS A 167 11.35 -4.86 -3.86
C HIS A 167 10.45 -3.97 -4.71
N ASP A 168 9.61 -3.12 -4.09
CA ASP A 168 8.75 -2.14 -4.76
C ASP A 168 9.44 -0.78 -4.99
N GLY A 169 10.57 -0.55 -4.33
CA GLY A 169 11.30 0.71 -4.38
C GLY A 169 11.00 1.62 -3.18
N ILE A 170 11.45 2.87 -3.28
CA ILE A 170 11.33 3.90 -2.24
C ILE A 170 10.04 4.69 -2.46
N GLY A 171 9.19 4.76 -1.44
CA GLY A 171 7.93 5.50 -1.48
C GLY A 171 8.16 7.02 -1.53
N VAL A 172 7.44 7.69 -2.42
CA VAL A 172 7.43 9.16 -2.52
C VAL A 172 6.17 9.74 -1.89
N VAL A 173 5.04 9.09 -2.07
CA VAL A 173 3.77 9.52 -1.48
C VAL A 173 3.81 9.50 0.05
N ASP A 174 4.59 8.62 0.63
CA ASP A 174 4.74 8.41 2.07
C ASP A 174 5.40 9.61 2.79
N VAL A 175 6.10 10.48 2.08
CA VAL A 175 6.77 11.67 2.65
C VAL A 175 6.10 12.99 2.30
N LYS A 176 4.97 12.94 1.61
CA LYS A 176 4.20 14.16 1.34
C LYS A 176 3.83 14.83 2.66
N ASP A 177 3.96 16.16 2.72
CA ASP A 177 3.76 17.00 3.90
C ASP A 177 4.78 16.79 5.05
N LEU A 178 5.62 15.75 5.01
CA LEU A 178 6.84 15.65 5.83
C LEU A 178 7.99 16.40 5.18
N MET A 179 8.04 16.41 3.85
CA MET A 179 8.97 17.16 3.02
C MET A 179 8.20 18.14 2.13
N SER A 180 8.82 19.25 1.75
CA SER A 180 8.24 20.12 0.72
C SER A 180 8.36 19.49 -0.66
N ASP A 181 7.55 19.95 -1.62
CA ASP A 181 7.61 19.48 -3.00
C ASP A 181 8.99 19.72 -3.61
N GLU A 182 9.66 20.84 -3.28
CA GLU A 182 11.02 21.15 -3.74
C GLU A 182 12.06 20.20 -3.14
N GLU A 183 11.91 19.81 -1.88
CA GLU A 183 12.80 18.83 -1.22
C GLU A 183 12.64 17.44 -1.82
N ILE A 184 11.39 17.04 -2.11
CA ILE A 184 11.08 15.76 -2.79
C ILE A 184 11.69 15.77 -4.19
N GLU A 185 11.48 16.86 -4.94
CA GLU A 185 12.01 17.00 -6.29
C GLU A 185 13.54 16.95 -6.31
N ALA A 186 14.22 17.67 -5.41
CA ALA A 186 15.67 17.65 -5.32
C ALA A 186 16.23 16.26 -5.00
N ALA A 187 15.58 15.51 -4.09
CA ALA A 187 15.97 14.14 -3.79
C ALA A 187 15.74 13.20 -4.98
N ARG A 188 14.63 13.36 -5.70
CA ARG A 188 14.31 12.62 -6.92
C ARG A 188 15.36 12.86 -8.02
N GLU A 189 15.69 14.11 -8.30
CA GLU A 189 16.69 14.47 -9.31
C GLU A 189 18.08 13.88 -8.97
N ALA A 190 18.47 13.90 -7.69
CA ALA A 190 19.70 13.28 -7.24
C ALA A 190 19.72 11.78 -7.49
N LEU A 191 18.59 11.09 -7.26
CA LEU A 191 18.46 9.66 -7.51
C LEU A 191 18.47 9.34 -9.02
N TYR A 192 17.80 10.15 -9.84
CA TYR A 192 17.82 9.98 -11.30
C TYR A 192 19.21 10.16 -11.89
N ALA A 193 19.97 11.13 -11.39
CA ALA A 193 21.34 11.32 -11.79
C ALA A 193 22.23 10.08 -11.50
N GLN A 194 21.81 9.23 -10.57
CA GLN A 194 22.48 7.96 -10.23
C GLN A 194 21.85 6.75 -10.94
N GLY A 195 20.88 6.93 -11.82
CA GLY A 195 20.30 5.86 -12.64
C GLY A 195 19.02 5.24 -12.07
N ALA A 196 18.38 5.86 -11.08
CA ALA A 196 17.10 5.39 -10.56
C ALA A 196 15.99 5.43 -11.62
N ASN A 197 15.05 4.48 -11.52
CA ASN A 197 13.83 4.42 -12.33
C ASN A 197 12.61 4.83 -11.51
N VAL A 198 11.52 5.20 -12.19
CA VAL A 198 10.27 5.61 -11.53
C VAL A 198 9.11 4.68 -11.82
N LYS A 199 8.27 4.48 -10.79
CA LYS A 199 6.89 4.00 -10.95
C LYS A 199 5.95 5.20 -10.84
N LYS A 200 5.16 5.44 -11.89
CA LYS A 200 4.16 6.52 -11.91
C LYS A 200 2.86 6.08 -11.25
N LYS A 201 2.19 7.04 -10.62
CA LYS A 201 0.83 6.90 -10.11
C LYS A 201 -0.15 7.27 -11.22
N TYR A 202 -1.14 6.42 -11.42
CA TYR A 202 -2.24 6.67 -12.34
C TYR A 202 -3.54 6.73 -11.54
N SER A 203 -3.95 7.92 -11.15
CA SER A 203 -5.19 8.12 -10.40
C SER A 203 -6.08 9.15 -11.06
N SER A 204 -7.27 9.34 -10.51
CA SER A 204 -8.20 10.39 -10.93
C SER A 204 -7.56 11.79 -10.86
N ALA A 205 -8.24 12.78 -11.45
CA ALA A 205 -7.75 14.15 -11.58
C ALA A 205 -7.26 14.81 -10.26
N GLU A 206 -7.74 14.35 -9.10
CA GLU A 206 -7.35 14.88 -7.79
C GLU A 206 -5.92 14.49 -7.37
N TYR A 207 -5.36 13.42 -7.93
CA TYR A 207 -4.03 12.91 -7.59
C TYR A 207 -2.96 13.19 -8.66
N ASN A 208 -3.26 14.00 -9.65
CA ASN A 208 -2.34 14.32 -10.75
C ASN A 208 -1.10 15.12 -10.33
N ASN A 209 -1.01 15.58 -9.09
CA ASN A 209 0.10 16.41 -8.62
C ASN A 209 1.34 15.58 -8.20
N LEU A 210 1.23 14.28 -8.04
CA LEU A 210 2.36 13.38 -7.80
C LEU A 210 2.37 12.29 -8.87
N ASP A 211 3.01 12.58 -9.99
CA ASP A 211 3.22 11.60 -11.07
C ASP A 211 4.06 10.39 -10.63
N ILE A 212 4.74 10.48 -9.48
CA ILE A 212 5.66 9.49 -8.99
C ILE A 212 5.13 8.91 -7.69
N TYR A 213 4.94 7.61 -7.69
CA TYR A 213 4.51 6.85 -6.52
C TYR A 213 5.70 6.24 -5.78
N GLN A 214 6.62 5.63 -6.52
CA GLN A 214 7.82 4.99 -6.00
C GLN A 214 9.00 5.20 -6.95
N ILE A 215 10.20 5.23 -6.38
CA ILE A 215 11.47 5.30 -7.10
C ILE A 215 12.19 3.97 -6.92
N ASN A 216 12.55 3.32 -8.02
CA ASN A 216 13.31 2.08 -7.99
C ASN A 216 14.81 2.40 -8.03
N CYS A 217 15.45 2.25 -6.90
CA CYS A 217 16.89 2.30 -6.73
C CYS A 217 17.28 1.46 -5.52
N THR A 218 18.57 1.21 -5.36
CA THR A 218 19.18 0.68 -4.13
C THR A 218 20.00 1.78 -3.46
N TYR A 219 20.19 1.65 -2.16
CA TYR A 219 21.09 2.52 -1.39
C TYR A 219 22.54 2.32 -1.78
#